data_daea3e3a8dab70f585dac4d3bb5c0842
#
_entry.id   daea3e3a8dab70f585dac4d3bb5c0842
#
_cell.length_a   1.000
_cell.length_b   1.000
_cell.length_c   1.000
_cell.angle_alpha   90.00
_cell.angle_beta   90.00
_cell.angle_gamma   90.00
#
_symmetry.space_group_name_H-M   'P 1'
#
loop_
_entity.id
_entity.type
_entity.pdbx_description
1 polymer ?
#
loop_
_entity_poly.entity_id
_entity_poly.type
_entity_poly.pdbx_seq_one_letter_code
_entity_poly.pdbx_strand_id
1 'polypeptide(L)'
;MKGFDQKNPHHTTDLFEYCQYASRLFSTKYAYPARFRIGALYHDLGKLSTQTFDEDGIAHYYQHHCYGSYQYVTAMYHVDSDLVLDTCFLINYHMMPFGWNTEKIKKRWKERFGEYKYKMLLDFNECDRAR
;
A
#
# COMPACT_ATOMS: atom_id res chain seq x y z
N MET A 1 -8.92 -10.01 -4.75
CA MET A 1 -9.21 -9.14 -3.59
C MET A 1 -10.70 -9.11 -3.25
N LYS A 2 -11.55 -9.08 -4.26
CA LYS A 2 -13.00 -9.08 -4.02
C LYS A 2 -13.42 -10.38 -3.34
N GLY A 3 -14.18 -10.26 -2.26
CA GLY A 3 -14.60 -11.41 -1.45
C GLY A 3 -13.55 -11.97 -0.50
N PHE A 4 -12.32 -11.43 -0.51
CA PHE A 4 -11.26 -11.90 0.40
C PHE A 4 -11.47 -11.32 1.79
N ASP A 5 -11.74 -12.18 2.75
CA ASP A 5 -11.91 -11.82 4.15
C ASP A 5 -10.53 -11.69 4.83
N GLN A 6 -10.25 -10.51 5.37
CA GLN A 6 -8.96 -10.24 6.02
C GLN A 6 -8.81 -10.93 7.38
N LYS A 7 -9.86 -11.53 7.93
CA LYS A 7 -9.84 -12.30 9.19
C LYS A 7 -9.17 -11.55 10.34
N ASN A 8 -9.45 -10.25 10.44
CA ASN A 8 -8.91 -9.38 11.47
C ASN A 8 -10.03 -8.50 12.02
N PRO A 9 -10.17 -8.35 13.36
CA PRO A 9 -11.27 -7.58 13.95
C PRO A 9 -11.25 -6.09 13.60
N HIS A 10 -10.12 -5.58 13.10
CA HIS A 10 -10.00 -4.19 12.66
C HIS A 10 -10.53 -3.97 11.23
N HIS A 11 -10.89 -5.04 10.50
CA HIS A 11 -11.37 -4.97 9.12
C HIS A 11 -12.74 -5.61 9.01
N THR A 12 -13.76 -4.80 8.71
CA THR A 12 -15.15 -5.22 8.58
C THR A 12 -15.58 -5.44 7.13
N THR A 13 -14.75 -5.04 6.17
CA THR A 13 -15.01 -5.19 4.73
C THR A 13 -14.02 -6.17 4.12
N ASP A 14 -14.32 -6.65 2.90
CA ASP A 14 -13.36 -7.47 2.18
C ASP A 14 -12.15 -6.63 1.74
N LEU A 15 -11.11 -7.30 1.26
CA LEU A 15 -9.86 -6.64 0.88
C LEU A 15 -10.06 -5.65 -0.26
N PHE A 16 -10.91 -5.97 -1.24
CA PHE A 16 -11.18 -5.08 -2.36
C PHE A 16 -11.85 -3.79 -1.90
N GLU A 17 -12.89 -3.89 -1.09
CA GLU A 17 -13.61 -2.72 -0.56
C GLU A 17 -12.68 -1.84 0.28
N TYR A 18 -11.84 -2.46 1.09
CA TYR A 18 -10.85 -1.75 1.90
C TYR A 18 -9.89 -0.94 1.03
N CYS A 19 -9.28 -1.59 0.04
CA CYS A 19 -8.34 -0.93 -0.86
C CYS A 19 -9.03 0.14 -1.72
N GLN A 20 -10.25 -0.13 -2.16
CA GLN A 20 -11.04 0.82 -2.96
C GLN A 20 -11.36 2.09 -2.17
N TYR A 21 -11.70 1.94 -0.89
CA TYR A 21 -11.95 3.10 -0.04
C TYR A 21 -10.71 3.98 0.10
N ALA A 22 -9.57 3.39 0.44
CA ALA A 22 -8.31 4.13 0.56
C ALA A 22 -7.92 4.82 -0.75
N SER A 23 -8.08 4.13 -1.86
CA SER A 23 -7.78 4.66 -3.20
C SER A 23 -8.70 5.84 -3.57
N ARG A 24 -9.98 5.73 -3.30
CA ARG A 24 -10.94 6.82 -3.55
C ARG A 24 -10.63 8.05 -2.70
N LEU A 25 -10.35 7.85 -1.43
CA LEU A 25 -10.01 8.95 -0.53
C LEU A 25 -8.72 9.64 -1.00
N PHE A 26 -7.72 8.87 -1.37
CA PHE A 26 -6.46 9.37 -1.92
C PHE A 26 -6.68 10.19 -3.19
N SER A 27 -7.52 9.70 -4.09
CA SER A 27 -7.82 10.36 -5.38
C SER A 27 -8.62 11.65 -5.20
N THR A 28 -9.51 11.71 -4.21
CA THR A 28 -10.33 12.92 -3.97
C THR A 28 -9.58 13.97 -3.17
N LYS A 29 -8.71 13.56 -2.26
CA LYS A 29 -8.02 14.47 -1.36
C LYS A 29 -6.72 15.02 -1.95
N TYR A 30 -6.07 14.26 -2.81
CA TYR A 30 -4.76 14.62 -3.38
C TYR A 30 -4.73 14.44 -4.90
N ALA A 31 -4.00 15.32 -5.59
CA ALA A 31 -3.94 15.34 -7.06
C ALA A 31 -2.69 14.61 -7.60
N TYR A 32 -2.50 13.35 -7.20
CA TYR A 32 -1.40 12.53 -7.72
C TYR A 32 -1.74 11.89 -9.06
N PRO A 33 -0.73 11.61 -9.90
CA PRO A 33 -0.94 10.92 -11.18
C PRO A 33 -1.59 9.54 -11.03
N ALA A 34 -2.21 9.07 -12.12
CA ALA A 34 -2.91 7.79 -12.14
C ALA A 34 -2.04 6.61 -11.69
N ARG A 35 -0.75 6.60 -11.99
CA ARG A 35 0.16 5.53 -11.59
C ARG A 35 0.25 5.34 -10.07
N PHE A 36 0.13 6.42 -9.30
CA PHE A 36 0.08 6.32 -7.83
C PHE A 36 -1.32 5.95 -7.35
N ARG A 37 -2.36 6.42 -8.03
CA ARG A 37 -3.74 6.03 -7.68
C ARG A 37 -3.97 4.53 -7.91
N ILE A 38 -3.39 3.98 -8.98
CA ILE A 38 -3.41 2.53 -9.24
C ILE A 38 -2.66 1.80 -8.13
N GLY A 39 -1.51 2.31 -7.71
CA GLY A 39 -0.77 1.75 -6.58
C GLY A 39 -1.60 1.73 -5.29
N ALA A 40 -2.35 2.80 -5.03
CA ALA A 40 -3.26 2.87 -3.89
C ALA A 40 -4.33 1.77 -3.94
N LEU A 41 -4.88 1.49 -5.13
CA LEU A 41 -5.89 0.45 -5.29
C LEU A 41 -5.33 -0.94 -5.02
N TYR A 42 -4.07 -1.19 -5.36
CA TYR A 42 -3.45 -2.51 -5.23
C TYR A 42 -2.44 -2.61 -4.08
N HIS A 43 -2.41 -1.62 -3.17
CA HIS A 43 -1.37 -1.57 -2.13
C HIS A 43 -1.32 -2.82 -1.26
N ASP A 44 -2.44 -3.45 -1.00
CA ASP A 44 -2.56 -4.65 -0.17
C ASP A 44 -2.71 -5.95 -0.98
N LEU A 45 -2.41 -5.92 -2.28
CA LEU A 45 -2.51 -7.11 -3.15
C LEU A 45 -1.76 -8.31 -2.57
N GLY A 46 -0.63 -8.09 -1.94
CA GLY A 46 0.20 -9.14 -1.34
C GLY A 46 -0.46 -9.90 -0.21
N LYS A 47 -1.53 -9.38 0.37
CA LYS A 47 -2.28 -10.09 1.42
C LYS A 47 -2.90 -11.39 0.91
N LEU A 48 -3.19 -11.47 -0.39
CA LEU A 48 -3.75 -12.68 -1.00
C LEU A 48 -2.83 -13.89 -0.88
N SER A 49 -1.52 -13.68 -0.80
CA SER A 49 -0.52 -14.76 -0.77
C SER A 49 0.24 -14.85 0.56
N THR A 50 -0.06 -14.02 1.55
CA THR A 50 0.70 -13.94 2.81
C THR A 50 -0.14 -14.17 4.06
N GLN A 51 -1.42 -14.54 3.92
CA GLN A 51 -2.29 -14.74 5.07
C GLN A 51 -1.82 -15.92 5.92
N THR A 52 -1.55 -15.64 7.19
CA THR A 52 -1.26 -16.64 8.23
C THR A 52 -2.12 -16.33 9.45
N PHE A 53 -2.28 -17.30 10.36
CA PHE A 53 -3.12 -17.15 11.53
C PHE A 53 -2.30 -17.36 12.80
N ASP A 54 -2.55 -16.55 13.83
CA ASP A 54 -1.98 -16.77 15.15
C ASP A 54 -2.85 -17.74 15.96
N GLU A 55 -2.47 -17.95 17.24
CA GLU A 55 -3.16 -18.86 18.15
C GLU A 55 -4.61 -18.45 18.41
N ASP A 56 -4.92 -17.16 18.31
CA ASP A 56 -6.26 -16.61 18.51
C ASP A 56 -7.11 -16.61 17.25
N GLY A 57 -6.59 -17.14 16.14
CA GLY A 57 -7.29 -17.17 14.85
C GLY A 57 -7.28 -15.84 14.12
N ILE A 58 -6.44 -14.90 14.54
CA ILE A 58 -6.31 -13.58 13.90
C ILE A 58 -5.29 -13.68 12.77
N ALA A 59 -5.66 -13.17 11.58
CA ALA A 59 -4.78 -13.20 10.41
C ALA A 59 -3.67 -12.16 10.49
N HIS A 60 -2.50 -12.55 10.02
CA HIS A 60 -1.34 -11.69 9.82
C HIS A 60 -0.86 -11.78 8.38
N TYR A 61 -0.17 -10.73 7.91
CA TYR A 61 0.23 -10.58 6.51
C TYR A 61 1.68 -10.11 6.42
N TYR A 62 2.60 -10.93 6.92
CA TYR A 62 4.01 -10.58 7.00
C TYR A 62 4.59 -10.34 5.60
N GLN A 63 5.21 -9.16 5.42
CA GLN A 63 5.84 -8.72 4.18
C GLN A 63 4.90 -8.67 2.97
N HIS A 64 3.59 -8.45 3.19
CA HIS A 64 2.64 -8.36 2.08
C HIS A 64 3.00 -7.25 1.09
N HIS A 65 3.67 -6.20 1.53
CA HIS A 65 4.13 -5.11 0.66
C HIS A 65 5.15 -5.60 -0.38
N CYS A 66 6.10 -6.44 0.03
CA CYS A 66 7.10 -7.02 -0.88
C CYS A 66 6.45 -7.99 -1.87
N TYR A 67 5.63 -8.89 -1.38
CA TYR A 67 4.92 -9.85 -2.23
C TYR A 67 3.98 -9.17 -3.20
N GLY A 68 3.27 -8.13 -2.74
CA GLY A 68 2.36 -7.37 -3.59
C GLY A 68 3.07 -6.65 -4.73
N SER A 69 4.21 -6.01 -4.46
CA SER A 69 4.96 -5.34 -5.51
C SER A 69 5.54 -6.34 -6.52
N TYR A 70 6.01 -7.48 -6.06
CA TYR A 70 6.48 -8.57 -6.93
C TYR A 70 5.36 -9.10 -7.82
N GLN A 71 4.20 -9.38 -7.25
CA GLN A 71 3.03 -9.84 -8.01
C GLN A 71 2.61 -8.84 -9.07
N TYR A 72 2.60 -7.55 -8.71
CA TYR A 72 2.22 -6.49 -9.65
C TYR A 72 3.22 -6.40 -10.81
N VAL A 73 4.52 -6.40 -10.54
CA VAL A 73 5.53 -6.27 -11.61
C VAL A 73 5.54 -7.49 -12.51
N THR A 74 5.34 -8.70 -11.97
CA THR A 74 5.29 -9.92 -12.80
C THR A 74 4.07 -9.94 -13.71
N ALA A 75 2.96 -9.37 -13.27
CA ALA A 75 1.73 -9.28 -14.10
C ALA A 75 1.82 -8.17 -15.15
N MET A 76 2.55 -7.10 -14.88
CA MET A 76 2.50 -5.85 -15.65
C MET A 76 3.83 -5.48 -16.33
N TYR A 77 4.82 -6.37 -16.35
CA TYR A 77 6.16 -6.05 -16.87
C TYR A 77 6.17 -5.61 -18.34
N HIS A 78 5.16 -5.97 -19.10
CA HIS A 78 5.02 -5.63 -20.53
C HIS A 78 4.41 -4.24 -20.77
N VAL A 79 3.98 -3.57 -19.72
CA VAL A 79 3.42 -2.22 -19.78
C VAL A 79 4.55 -1.20 -19.62
N ASP A 80 4.27 0.08 -19.86
CA ASP A 80 5.25 1.15 -19.70
C ASP A 80 6.01 1.05 -18.38
N SER A 81 7.35 1.00 -18.45
CA SER A 81 8.18 0.72 -17.29
C SER A 81 8.11 1.80 -16.21
N ASP A 82 8.00 3.07 -16.58
CA ASP A 82 7.92 4.15 -15.60
C ASP A 82 6.62 4.08 -14.81
N LEU A 83 5.51 3.78 -15.51
CA LEU A 83 4.21 3.59 -14.86
C LEU A 83 4.25 2.42 -13.87
N VAL A 84 4.82 1.29 -14.29
CA VAL A 84 4.92 0.08 -13.45
C VAL A 84 5.82 0.33 -12.24
N LEU A 85 6.96 0.99 -12.43
CA LEU A 85 7.90 1.26 -11.34
C LEU A 85 7.30 2.19 -10.28
N ASP A 86 6.61 3.25 -10.69
CA ASP A 86 5.99 4.17 -9.74
C ASP A 86 4.84 3.51 -8.98
N THR A 87 4.05 2.68 -9.65
CA THR A 87 2.99 1.91 -9.00
C THR A 87 3.57 0.92 -7.99
N CYS A 88 4.62 0.19 -8.39
CA CYS A 88 5.32 -0.73 -7.49
C CYS A 88 5.97 -0.02 -6.31
N PHE A 89 6.48 1.19 -6.51
CA PHE A 89 7.05 1.99 -5.43
C PHE A 89 6.04 2.19 -4.30
N LEU A 90 4.82 2.62 -4.64
CA LEU A 90 3.79 2.81 -3.63
C LEU A 90 3.44 1.48 -2.95
N ILE A 91 3.24 0.42 -3.72
CA ILE A 91 2.90 -0.91 -3.15
C ILE A 91 4.00 -1.38 -2.19
N ASN A 92 5.25 -1.29 -2.62
CA ASN A 92 6.39 -1.80 -1.84
C ASN A 92 6.64 -1.01 -0.55
N TYR A 93 6.39 0.29 -0.57
CA TYR A 93 6.76 1.18 0.54
C TYR A 93 5.59 1.74 1.33
N HIS A 94 4.35 1.33 1.04
CA HIS A 94 3.18 1.91 1.71
C HIS A 94 3.15 1.68 3.23
N MET A 95 3.85 0.66 3.72
CA MET A 95 3.94 0.37 5.16
C MET A 95 5.01 1.19 5.88
N MET A 96 5.95 1.80 5.14
CA MET A 96 7.09 2.50 5.75
C MET A 96 6.68 3.67 6.65
N PRO A 97 5.69 4.51 6.27
CA PRO A 97 5.31 5.65 7.11
C PRO A 97 4.83 5.28 8.51
N PHE A 98 4.35 4.06 8.73
CA PHE A 98 3.96 3.60 10.06
C PHE A 98 5.13 3.61 11.05
N GLY A 99 6.37 3.49 10.57
CA GLY A 99 7.58 3.53 11.39
C GLY A 99 8.27 4.90 11.45
N TRP A 100 7.71 5.93 10.81
CA TRP A 100 8.32 7.27 10.77
C TRP A 100 7.91 8.10 11.99
N ASN A 101 8.41 7.71 13.14
CA ASN A 101 7.97 8.25 14.42
C ASN A 101 8.95 9.25 15.08
N THR A 102 10.10 9.51 14.44
CA THR A 102 11.05 10.54 14.90
C THR A 102 11.47 11.44 13.74
N GLU A 103 11.89 12.66 14.04
CA GLU A 103 12.37 13.60 13.02
C GLU A 103 13.63 13.07 12.30
N LYS A 104 14.48 12.35 13.02
CA LYS A 104 15.69 11.75 12.44
C LYS A 104 15.35 10.69 11.38
N ILE A 105 14.38 9.83 11.69
CA ILE A 105 13.91 8.79 10.75
C ILE A 105 13.25 9.43 9.54
N LYS A 106 12.36 10.40 9.76
CA LYS A 106 11.69 11.13 8.67
C LYS A 106 12.68 11.79 7.72
N LYS A 107 13.70 12.47 8.27
CA LYS A 107 14.73 13.12 7.48
C LYS A 107 15.48 12.11 6.60
N ARG A 108 15.85 10.97 7.17
CA ARG A 108 16.53 9.89 6.44
C ARG A 108 15.74 9.42 5.23
N TRP A 109 14.45 9.16 5.41
CA TRP A 109 13.61 8.66 4.33
C TRP A 109 13.29 9.73 3.30
N LYS A 110 13.12 10.97 3.74
CA LYS A 110 12.93 12.11 2.84
C LYS A 110 14.16 12.30 1.93
N GLU A 111 15.35 12.18 2.47
CA GLU A 111 16.59 12.26 1.69
C GLU A 111 16.72 11.09 0.71
N ARG A 112 16.32 9.88 1.13
CA ARG A 112 16.42 8.67 0.31
C ARG A 112 15.43 8.67 -0.85
N PHE A 113 14.20 9.06 -0.62
CA PHE A 113 13.13 9.00 -1.64
C PHE A 113 12.97 10.30 -2.42
N GLY A 114 13.47 11.42 -1.92
CA GLY A 114 13.15 12.75 -2.41
C GLY A 114 11.83 13.26 -1.84
N GLU A 115 11.64 14.57 -1.87
CA GLU A 115 10.48 15.22 -1.22
C GLU A 115 9.15 14.78 -1.82
N TYR A 116 9.09 14.62 -3.14
CA TYR A 116 7.84 14.29 -3.82
C TYR A 116 7.32 12.91 -3.42
N LYS A 117 8.15 11.87 -3.55
CA LYS A 117 7.74 10.50 -3.21
C LYS A 117 7.55 10.31 -1.70
N TYR A 118 8.36 10.98 -0.89
CA TYR A 118 8.18 10.99 0.56
C TYR A 118 6.81 11.54 0.95
N LYS A 119 6.44 12.71 0.39
CA LYS A 119 5.15 13.32 0.66
C LYS A 119 3.99 12.47 0.14
N MET A 120 4.15 11.88 -1.03
CA MET A 120 3.14 10.99 -1.60
C MET A 120 2.84 9.80 -0.67
N LEU A 121 3.87 9.19 -0.10
CA LEU A 121 3.69 8.08 0.85
C LEU A 121 3.02 8.54 2.14
N LEU A 122 3.33 9.72 2.65
CA LEU A 122 2.66 10.29 3.82
C LEU A 122 1.18 10.54 3.53
N ASP A 123 0.88 11.13 2.39
CA ASP A 123 -0.50 11.44 2.00
C ASP A 123 -1.31 10.15 1.80
N PHE A 124 -0.72 9.13 1.19
CA PHE A 124 -1.39 7.84 1.06
C PHE A 124 -1.58 7.17 2.42
N ASN A 125 -0.57 7.21 3.29
CA ASN A 125 -0.66 6.62 4.64
C ASN A 125 -1.81 7.22 5.45
N GLU A 126 -2.03 8.52 5.33
CA GLU A 126 -3.18 9.18 5.95
C GLU A 126 -4.49 8.57 5.49
N CYS A 127 -4.63 8.33 4.18
CA CYS A 127 -5.84 7.72 3.60
C CYS A 127 -5.99 6.26 4.02
N ASP A 128 -4.90 5.52 4.09
CA ASP A 128 -4.90 4.12 4.50
C ASP A 128 -5.32 3.95 5.96
N ARG A 129 -4.89 4.88 6.82
CA ARG A 129 -5.24 4.88 8.25
C ARG A 129 -6.62 5.43 8.57
N ALA A 130 -7.27 6.08 7.63
CA ALA A 130 -8.55 6.76 7.83
C ALA A 130 -9.74 5.79 7.96
N ARG A 131 -9.48 4.51 8.09
CA ARG A 131 -10.49 3.46 8.11
C ARG A 131 -10.79 2.95 9.50
#